data_e0e3e021752ff25eed1a60ed7063c568
#
_entry.id   e0e3e021752ff25eed1a60ed7063c568
#
_cell.length_a   1.000
_cell.length_b   1.000
_cell.length_c   1.000
_cell.angle_alpha   90.00
_cell.angle_beta   90.00
_cell.angle_gamma   90.00
#
_symmetry.space_group_name_H-M   'P 1'
#
loop_
_entity.id
_entity.type
_entity.pdbx_description
1 polymer ?
#
loop_
_entity_poly.entity_id
_entity_poly.type
_entity_poly.pdbx_seq_one_letter_code
_entity_poly.pdbx_strand_id
1 'polypeptide(L)'
;MRVNRRNCRLLPTANETAVGPDGLLVSGAAALGIQLGIDAVVSFRAYREDLLRWSGRMNLTALATPRQIVQQGFLDSLACAPLFPTSSRRVIDIGSGAGFPAIPLALIKPDLEFTLVEPSRKKITFLRHVIRRLRLGLVQIRPSRVEALLGESGMIGTFDVALARAVAPLADAGRLVLPFLRPAGIFLAQTGAAEHVDDAVRRLARVGFEAIDERAVPVEFGKPGRRILALRKSSTPQ
;
A
#
# COMPACT_ATOMS: atom_id res chain seq x y z
N MET A 1 33.69 5.91 37.21
CA MET A 1 32.27 5.62 37.52
C MET A 1 31.55 5.18 36.22
N ARG A 2 31.40 3.87 36.01
CA ARG A 2 30.80 3.30 34.76
C ARG A 2 29.31 3.12 34.97
N VAL A 3 28.48 3.83 34.22
CA VAL A 3 27.03 3.67 34.26
C VAL A 3 26.63 2.52 33.35
N ASN A 4 26.12 1.48 33.97
CA ASN A 4 25.66 0.23 33.35
C ASN A 4 24.27 0.45 32.75
N ARG A 5 24.19 0.60 31.40
CA ARG A 5 22.90 0.64 30.68
C ARG A 5 22.37 -0.80 30.53
N ARG A 6 21.53 -1.21 31.43
CA ARG A 6 20.74 -2.46 31.29
C ARG A 6 19.78 -2.31 30.14
N ASN A 7 19.90 -3.18 29.14
CA ASN A 7 18.91 -3.44 28.09
C ASN A 7 17.58 -3.79 28.75
N CYS A 8 16.63 -2.87 28.77
CA CYS A 8 15.24 -3.17 29.10
C CYS A 8 14.59 -3.75 27.84
N ARG A 9 14.67 -5.08 27.66
CA ARG A 9 13.77 -5.81 26.77
C ARG A 9 12.41 -5.73 27.45
N LEU A 10 11.52 -4.89 26.93
CA LEU A 10 10.09 -4.99 27.23
C LEU A 10 9.63 -6.34 26.69
N LEU A 11 9.31 -7.26 27.60
CA LEU A 11 8.59 -8.48 27.29
C LEU A 11 7.22 -8.07 26.73
N PRO A 12 6.70 -8.73 25.66
CA PRO A 12 5.37 -8.46 25.19
C PRO A 12 4.38 -8.73 26.33
N THR A 13 3.54 -7.76 26.62
CA THR A 13 2.53 -7.91 27.67
C THR A 13 1.58 -9.04 27.30
N ALA A 14 1.21 -9.87 28.27
CA ALA A 14 0.40 -11.08 28.11
C ALA A 14 -0.97 -10.86 27.41
N ASN A 15 -1.35 -9.61 27.16
CA ASN A 15 -2.62 -9.23 26.53
C ASN A 15 -2.56 -9.18 24.99
N GLU A 16 -1.36 -9.13 24.37
CA GLU A 16 -1.24 -9.04 22.89
C GLU A 16 -1.49 -10.37 22.17
N THR A 17 -1.35 -11.49 22.85
CA THR A 17 -1.61 -12.83 22.27
C THR A 17 -3.08 -13.24 22.29
N ALA A 18 -3.91 -12.55 23.05
CA ALA A 18 -5.35 -12.87 23.24
C ALA A 18 -6.26 -12.25 22.16
N VAL A 19 -5.81 -11.24 21.40
CA VAL A 19 -6.63 -10.57 20.39
C VAL A 19 -6.53 -11.29 19.06
N GLY A 20 -7.64 -11.85 18.58
CA GLY A 20 -7.71 -12.50 17.26
C GLY A 20 -7.42 -11.52 16.11
N PRO A 21 -7.21 -12.04 14.87
CA PRO A 21 -6.82 -11.22 13.72
C PRO A 21 -7.77 -10.05 13.42
N ASP A 22 -9.06 -10.20 13.66
CA ASP A 22 -10.04 -9.14 13.41
C ASP A 22 -9.96 -8.05 14.46
N GLY A 23 -9.76 -8.40 15.73
CA GLY A 23 -9.54 -7.42 16.81
C GLY A 23 -8.23 -6.64 16.59
N LEU A 24 -7.17 -7.32 16.14
CA LEU A 24 -5.91 -6.68 15.74
C LEU A 24 -6.11 -5.69 14.58
N LEU A 25 -6.92 -6.04 13.58
CA LEU A 25 -7.25 -5.15 12.48
C LEU A 25 -7.98 -3.89 12.97
N VAL A 26 -9.01 -4.06 13.80
CA VAL A 26 -9.82 -2.95 14.33
C VAL A 26 -8.97 -2.01 15.19
N SER A 27 -8.21 -2.55 16.13
CA SER A 27 -7.35 -1.74 17.01
C SER A 27 -6.23 -1.03 16.25
N GLY A 28 -5.60 -1.73 15.30
CA GLY A 28 -4.55 -1.14 14.46
C GLY A 28 -5.09 -0.06 13.51
N ALA A 29 -6.26 -0.24 12.92
CA ALA A 29 -6.91 0.78 12.10
C ALA A 29 -7.29 2.01 12.94
N ALA A 30 -7.82 1.81 14.15
CA ALA A 30 -8.13 2.90 15.08
C ALA A 30 -6.87 3.72 15.46
N ALA A 31 -5.72 3.07 15.66
CA ALA A 31 -4.44 3.74 15.89
C ALA A 31 -3.97 4.60 14.70
N LEU A 32 -4.43 4.28 13.48
CA LEU A 32 -4.22 5.09 12.28
C LEU A 32 -5.31 6.17 12.07
N GLY A 33 -6.24 6.33 13.02
CA GLY A 33 -7.37 7.25 12.91
C GLY A 33 -8.49 6.74 11.99
N ILE A 34 -8.52 5.43 11.68
CA ILE A 34 -9.50 4.82 10.77
C ILE A 34 -10.49 3.99 11.59
N GLN A 35 -11.77 4.37 11.53
CA GLN A 35 -12.85 3.61 12.14
C GLN A 35 -13.40 2.60 11.13
N LEU A 36 -13.28 1.30 11.43
CA LEU A 36 -13.81 0.24 10.59
C LEU A 36 -15.21 -0.17 11.04
N GLY A 37 -16.19 -0.04 10.15
CA GLY A 37 -17.52 -0.61 10.34
C GLY A 37 -17.52 -2.14 10.22
N ILE A 38 -18.60 -2.77 10.69
CA ILE A 38 -18.75 -4.23 10.69
C ILE A 38 -18.57 -4.82 9.30
N ASP A 39 -19.16 -4.21 8.27
CA ASP A 39 -19.08 -4.69 6.88
C ASP A 39 -17.64 -4.65 6.34
N ALA A 40 -16.86 -3.63 6.70
CA ALA A 40 -15.45 -3.56 6.35
C ALA A 40 -14.67 -4.70 7.01
N VAL A 41 -14.87 -4.96 8.30
CA VAL A 41 -14.21 -6.07 9.02
C VAL A 41 -14.55 -7.42 8.40
N VAL A 42 -15.81 -7.64 8.02
CA VAL A 42 -16.26 -8.87 7.32
C VAL A 42 -15.54 -8.99 5.97
N SER A 43 -15.42 -7.90 5.21
CA SER A 43 -14.75 -7.87 3.92
C SER A 43 -13.25 -8.16 4.06
N PHE A 44 -12.56 -7.57 5.03
CA PHE A 44 -11.17 -7.87 5.34
C PHE A 44 -10.95 -9.33 5.75
N ARG A 45 -11.86 -9.90 6.54
CA ARG A 45 -11.83 -11.32 6.92
C ARG A 45 -11.93 -12.20 5.68
N ALA A 46 -12.91 -11.95 4.80
CA ALA A 46 -13.08 -12.69 3.57
C ALA A 46 -11.84 -12.61 2.65
N TYR A 47 -11.24 -11.43 2.54
CA TYR A 47 -10.01 -11.22 1.79
C TYR A 47 -8.83 -12.01 2.38
N ARG A 48 -8.66 -11.99 3.71
CA ARG A 48 -7.63 -12.76 4.41
C ARG A 48 -7.76 -14.27 4.20
N GLU A 49 -8.99 -14.79 4.26
CA GLU A 49 -9.27 -16.20 4.00
C GLU A 49 -8.90 -16.62 2.59
N ASP A 50 -9.23 -15.77 1.60
CA ASP A 50 -8.86 -16.02 0.21
C ASP A 50 -7.34 -15.96 0.01
N LEU A 51 -6.65 -14.98 0.58
CA LEU A 51 -5.19 -14.90 0.53
C LEU A 51 -4.54 -16.18 1.04
N LEU A 52 -4.96 -16.69 2.20
CA LEU A 52 -4.43 -17.93 2.77
C LEU A 52 -4.70 -19.13 1.87
N ARG A 53 -5.93 -19.27 1.38
CA ARG A 53 -6.35 -20.36 0.51
C ARG A 53 -5.58 -20.39 -0.81
N TRP A 54 -5.42 -19.23 -1.45
CA TRP A 54 -4.79 -19.13 -2.75
C TRP A 54 -3.26 -19.14 -2.66
N SER A 55 -2.66 -18.54 -1.63
CA SER A 55 -1.20 -18.53 -1.45
C SER A 55 -0.63 -19.94 -1.32
N GLY A 56 -1.35 -20.85 -0.69
CA GLY A 56 -0.93 -22.26 -0.61
C GLY A 56 -0.81 -22.96 -1.97
N ARG A 57 -1.40 -22.41 -3.03
CA ARG A 57 -1.40 -23.00 -4.38
C ARG A 57 -0.62 -22.17 -5.41
N MET A 58 -0.45 -20.86 -5.20
CA MET A 58 0.00 -19.95 -6.25
C MET A 58 1.16 -19.04 -5.87
N ASN A 59 1.70 -19.10 -4.64
CA ASN A 59 2.75 -18.18 -4.17
C ASN A 59 2.40 -16.70 -4.41
N LEU A 60 1.18 -16.28 -4.01
CA LEU A 60 0.69 -14.92 -4.22
C LEU A 60 1.44 -13.89 -3.40
N THR A 61 1.79 -14.25 -2.17
CA THR A 61 2.46 -13.39 -1.19
C THR A 61 3.30 -14.24 -0.23
N ALA A 62 4.32 -13.63 0.35
CA ALA A 62 5.12 -14.25 1.41
C ALA A 62 4.42 -14.21 2.79
N LEU A 63 3.25 -13.57 2.90
CA LEU A 63 2.47 -13.50 4.14
C LEU A 63 1.72 -14.82 4.35
N ALA A 64 2.21 -15.63 5.28
CA ALA A 64 1.76 -17.01 5.45
C ALA A 64 0.74 -17.19 6.59
N THR A 65 0.62 -16.23 7.52
CA THR A 65 -0.26 -16.35 8.67
C THR A 65 -1.35 -15.27 8.69
N PRO A 66 -2.51 -15.53 9.33
CA PRO A 66 -3.56 -14.52 9.49
C PRO A 66 -3.05 -13.22 10.10
N ARG A 67 -2.18 -13.30 11.12
CA ARG A 67 -1.58 -12.15 11.80
C ARG A 67 -0.68 -11.35 10.86
N GLN A 68 0.18 -12.01 10.09
CA GLN A 68 1.05 -11.34 9.10
C GLN A 68 0.23 -10.62 8.03
N ILE A 69 -0.84 -11.23 7.53
CA ILE A 69 -1.71 -10.60 6.54
C ILE A 69 -2.35 -9.33 7.11
N VAL A 70 -2.83 -9.37 8.36
CA VAL A 70 -3.39 -8.19 9.00
C VAL A 70 -2.32 -7.11 9.19
N GLN A 71 -1.20 -7.44 9.80
CA GLN A 71 -0.16 -6.46 10.12
C GLN A 71 0.53 -5.92 8.87
N GLN A 72 1.15 -6.81 8.10
CA GLN A 72 2.03 -6.45 6.98
C GLN A 72 1.29 -6.31 5.64
N GLY A 73 0.06 -6.79 5.56
CA GLY A 73 -0.82 -6.63 4.41
C GLY A 73 -1.78 -5.47 4.61
N PHE A 74 -2.69 -5.60 5.56
CA PHE A 74 -3.80 -4.66 5.72
C PHE A 74 -3.38 -3.36 6.40
N LEU A 75 -2.87 -3.41 7.64
CA LEU A 75 -2.53 -2.20 8.41
C LEU A 75 -1.41 -1.40 7.75
N ASP A 76 -0.40 -2.07 7.20
CA ASP A 76 0.64 -1.43 6.41
C ASP A 76 0.07 -0.69 5.17
N SER A 77 -0.95 -1.26 4.52
CA SER A 77 -1.65 -0.59 3.42
C SER A 77 -2.52 0.58 3.89
N LEU A 78 -3.25 0.38 4.98
CA LEU A 78 -4.13 1.40 5.57
C LEU A 78 -3.35 2.63 6.08
N ALA A 79 -2.09 2.46 6.46
CA ALA A 79 -1.21 3.57 6.86
C ALA A 79 -1.01 4.62 5.74
N CYS A 80 -1.28 4.29 4.47
CA CYS A 80 -1.32 5.26 3.37
C CYS A 80 -2.55 6.18 3.40
N ALA A 81 -3.66 5.75 4.01
CA ALA A 81 -4.95 6.42 3.88
C ALA A 81 -4.99 7.88 4.36
N PRO A 82 -4.29 8.27 5.45
CA PRO A 82 -4.25 9.66 5.90
C PRO A 82 -3.49 10.61 4.98
N LEU A 83 -2.69 10.06 4.04
CA LEU A 83 -1.89 10.84 3.08
C LEU A 83 -2.62 11.12 1.76
N PHE A 84 -3.84 10.59 1.60
CA PHE A 84 -4.65 10.87 0.41
C PHE A 84 -5.21 12.28 0.47
N PRO A 85 -5.04 13.11 -0.58
CA PRO A 85 -5.79 14.36 -0.70
C PRO A 85 -7.29 14.11 -0.64
N THR A 86 -8.04 15.00 0.00
CA THR A 86 -9.51 14.89 0.11
C THR A 86 -10.22 15.00 -1.23
N SER A 87 -9.58 15.67 -2.21
CA SER A 87 -10.09 15.82 -3.58
C SER A 87 -9.77 14.64 -4.50
N SER A 88 -9.07 13.60 -4.02
CA SER A 88 -8.72 12.44 -4.84
C SER A 88 -9.96 11.73 -5.39
N ARG A 89 -9.85 11.27 -6.63
CA ARG A 89 -10.87 10.44 -7.32
C ARG A 89 -10.25 9.20 -7.95
N ARG A 90 -9.10 9.33 -8.63
CA ARG A 90 -8.47 8.27 -9.42
C ARG A 90 -7.13 7.86 -8.85
N VAL A 91 -6.98 6.59 -8.59
CA VAL A 91 -5.80 5.98 -8.00
C VAL A 91 -5.24 4.92 -8.93
N ILE A 92 -3.92 4.93 -9.17
CA ILE A 92 -3.22 3.86 -9.87
C ILE A 92 -2.30 3.13 -8.89
N ASP A 93 -2.32 1.80 -8.92
CA ASP A 93 -1.42 0.94 -8.13
C ASP A 93 -0.56 0.12 -9.09
N ILE A 94 0.74 0.39 -9.10
CA ILE A 94 1.69 -0.25 -10.00
C ILE A 94 2.30 -1.47 -9.32
N GLY A 95 2.16 -2.64 -9.98
CA GLY A 95 2.61 -3.91 -9.44
C GLY A 95 1.76 -4.38 -8.25
N SER A 96 0.46 -4.31 -8.37
CA SER A 96 -0.50 -4.55 -7.29
C SER A 96 -0.35 -5.91 -6.60
N GLY A 97 0.25 -6.88 -7.24
CA GLY A 97 0.56 -8.17 -6.66
C GLY A 97 -0.67 -8.93 -6.19
N ALA A 98 -0.71 -9.24 -4.91
CA ALA A 98 -1.88 -9.83 -4.26
C ALA A 98 -2.95 -8.78 -3.90
N GLY A 99 -2.84 -7.52 -4.38
CA GLY A 99 -3.77 -6.43 -4.14
C GLY A 99 -3.34 -5.44 -3.05
N PHE A 100 -2.05 -5.40 -2.71
CA PHE A 100 -1.51 -4.49 -1.71
C PHE A 100 -0.69 -3.35 -2.34
N PRO A 101 -0.99 -2.08 -2.01
CA PRO A 101 -1.91 -1.61 -0.97
C PRO A 101 -3.35 -1.35 -1.47
N ALA A 102 -3.67 -1.49 -2.75
CA ALA A 102 -4.90 -0.99 -3.36
C ALA A 102 -6.19 -1.59 -2.79
N ILE A 103 -6.29 -2.92 -2.62
CA ILE A 103 -7.55 -3.57 -2.16
C ILE A 103 -7.92 -3.15 -0.73
N PRO A 104 -7.01 -3.14 0.28
CA PRO A 104 -7.31 -2.59 1.60
C PRO A 104 -7.79 -1.13 1.57
N LEU A 105 -7.18 -0.30 0.70
CA LEU A 105 -7.56 1.10 0.55
C LEU A 105 -8.93 1.24 -0.12
N ALA A 106 -9.24 0.44 -1.13
CA ALA A 106 -10.55 0.44 -1.79
C ALA A 106 -11.68 0.01 -0.84
N LEU A 107 -11.41 -0.86 0.13
CA LEU A 107 -12.39 -1.25 1.15
C LEU A 107 -12.80 -0.11 2.08
N ILE A 108 -11.89 0.85 2.35
CA ILE A 108 -12.16 1.99 3.24
C ILE A 108 -12.40 3.31 2.49
N LYS A 109 -12.17 3.34 1.19
CA LYS A 109 -12.38 4.49 0.30
C LYS A 109 -13.20 4.05 -0.93
N PRO A 110 -14.45 3.60 -0.74
CA PRO A 110 -15.26 2.97 -1.79
C PRO A 110 -15.64 3.94 -2.93
N ASP A 111 -15.53 5.26 -2.70
CA ASP A 111 -15.83 6.30 -3.69
C ASP A 111 -14.67 6.61 -4.65
N LEU A 112 -13.50 5.99 -4.44
CA LEU A 112 -12.34 6.17 -5.30
C LEU A 112 -12.26 5.10 -6.40
N GLU A 113 -11.87 5.53 -7.60
CA GLU A 113 -11.59 4.63 -8.72
C GLU A 113 -10.16 4.11 -8.62
N PHE A 114 -9.99 2.80 -8.48
CA PHE A 114 -8.69 2.16 -8.44
C PHE A 114 -8.37 1.44 -9.74
N THR A 115 -7.19 1.73 -10.30
CA THR A 115 -6.62 1.01 -11.44
C THR A 115 -5.43 0.19 -10.96
N LEU A 116 -5.55 -1.13 -10.96
CA LEU A 116 -4.53 -2.09 -10.53
C LEU A 116 -3.74 -2.58 -11.75
N VAL A 117 -2.44 -2.29 -11.80
CA VAL A 117 -1.54 -2.73 -12.87
C VAL A 117 -0.75 -3.94 -12.41
N GLU A 118 -0.96 -5.08 -13.04
CA GLU A 118 -0.30 -6.34 -12.68
C GLU A 118 -0.10 -7.23 -13.92
N PRO A 119 1.14 -7.62 -14.26
CA PRO A 119 1.41 -8.44 -15.44
C PRO A 119 1.22 -9.95 -15.22
N SER A 120 1.27 -10.43 -13.98
CA SER A 120 1.22 -11.86 -13.67
C SER A 120 -0.19 -12.41 -13.81
N ARG A 121 -0.41 -13.33 -14.77
CA ARG A 121 -1.71 -13.99 -14.99
C ARG A 121 -2.28 -14.65 -13.73
N LYS A 122 -1.43 -15.28 -12.93
CA LYS A 122 -1.84 -15.93 -11.66
C LYS A 122 -2.40 -14.91 -10.66
N LYS A 123 -1.70 -13.78 -10.48
CA LYS A 123 -2.12 -12.72 -9.58
C LYS A 123 -3.38 -12.02 -10.10
N ILE A 124 -3.48 -11.78 -11.40
CA ILE A 124 -4.69 -11.23 -12.05
C ILE A 124 -5.92 -12.11 -11.78
N THR A 125 -5.77 -13.43 -11.89
CA THR A 125 -6.88 -14.37 -11.60
C THR A 125 -7.35 -14.24 -10.16
N PHE A 126 -6.42 -14.12 -9.22
CA PHE A 126 -6.73 -13.88 -7.81
C PHE A 126 -7.39 -12.50 -7.59
N LEU A 127 -6.84 -11.43 -8.16
CA LEU A 127 -7.41 -10.09 -8.05
C LEU A 127 -8.85 -10.03 -8.58
N ARG A 128 -9.13 -10.65 -9.75
CA ARG A 128 -10.50 -10.74 -10.29
C ARG A 128 -11.45 -11.47 -9.33
N HIS A 129 -10.98 -12.55 -8.70
CA HIS A 129 -11.75 -13.28 -7.70
C HIS A 129 -12.09 -12.39 -6.50
N VAL A 130 -11.10 -11.71 -5.92
CA VAL A 130 -11.26 -10.86 -4.73
C VAL A 130 -12.15 -9.65 -5.04
N ILE A 131 -11.91 -8.93 -6.14
CA ILE A 131 -12.73 -7.77 -6.56
C ILE A 131 -14.20 -8.15 -6.66
N ARG A 132 -14.49 -9.28 -7.31
CA ARG A 132 -15.88 -9.79 -7.43
C ARG A 132 -16.46 -10.18 -6.07
N ARG A 133 -15.71 -10.93 -5.25
CA ARG A 133 -16.17 -11.39 -3.93
C ARG A 133 -16.45 -10.23 -2.97
N LEU A 134 -15.61 -9.20 -2.99
CA LEU A 134 -15.75 -8.03 -2.14
C LEU A 134 -16.64 -6.93 -2.77
N ARG A 135 -17.20 -7.16 -3.97
CA ARG A 135 -18.07 -6.22 -4.69
C ARG A 135 -17.44 -4.82 -4.89
N LEU A 136 -16.15 -4.78 -5.20
CA LEU A 136 -15.40 -3.54 -5.43
C LEU A 136 -15.67 -2.98 -6.84
N GLY A 137 -16.81 -2.33 -7.04
CA GLY A 137 -17.30 -1.89 -8.35
C GLY A 137 -16.42 -0.83 -9.05
N LEU A 138 -15.65 -0.04 -8.28
CA LEU A 138 -14.76 1.00 -8.80
C LEU A 138 -13.29 0.54 -8.90
N VAL A 139 -13.02 -0.78 -8.81
CA VAL A 139 -11.68 -1.35 -8.95
C VAL A 139 -11.57 -2.08 -10.29
N GLN A 140 -10.65 -1.62 -11.14
CA GLN A 140 -10.34 -2.25 -12.43
C GLN A 140 -8.91 -2.76 -12.48
N ILE A 141 -8.67 -3.80 -13.29
CA ILE A 141 -7.34 -4.38 -13.51
C ILE A 141 -6.86 -4.06 -14.92
N ARG A 142 -5.60 -3.60 -15.03
CA ARG A 142 -4.83 -3.54 -16.27
C ARG A 142 -3.84 -4.71 -16.28
N PRO A 143 -4.10 -5.76 -17.09
CA PRO A 143 -3.30 -6.98 -17.13
C PRO A 143 -2.05 -6.79 -18.02
N SER A 144 -1.20 -5.85 -17.67
CA SER A 144 -0.02 -5.48 -18.45
C SER A 144 1.14 -5.05 -17.56
N ARG A 145 2.32 -4.91 -18.15
CA ARG A 145 3.40 -4.12 -17.54
C ARG A 145 3.04 -2.64 -17.63
N VAL A 146 3.54 -1.85 -16.67
CA VAL A 146 3.21 -0.42 -16.58
C VAL A 146 3.65 0.36 -17.81
N GLU A 147 4.77 -0.02 -18.42
CA GLU A 147 5.31 0.63 -19.61
C GLU A 147 4.36 0.54 -20.81
N ALA A 148 3.57 -0.53 -20.91
CA ALA A 148 2.59 -0.70 -21.97
C ALA A 148 1.43 0.31 -21.89
N LEU A 149 1.18 0.90 -20.71
CA LEU A 149 0.13 1.88 -20.51
C LEU A 149 0.50 3.28 -21.00
N LEU A 150 1.78 3.55 -21.31
CA LEU A 150 2.24 4.86 -21.81
C LEU A 150 1.60 5.26 -23.13
N GLY A 151 1.14 4.29 -23.93
CA GLY A 151 0.42 4.53 -25.19
C GLY A 151 -1.11 4.51 -25.06
N GLU A 152 -1.66 4.22 -23.89
CA GLU A 152 -3.11 4.11 -23.71
C GLU A 152 -3.75 5.47 -23.46
N SER A 153 -4.77 5.80 -24.25
CA SER A 153 -5.57 7.01 -24.04
C SER A 153 -6.22 7.04 -22.66
N GLY A 154 -6.20 8.20 -21.99
CA GLY A 154 -6.82 8.40 -20.69
C GLY A 154 -6.02 7.85 -19.50
N MET A 155 -4.80 7.37 -19.71
CA MET A 155 -3.92 6.93 -18.63
C MET A 155 -2.94 8.02 -18.21
N ILE A 156 -2.35 8.73 -19.15
CA ILE A 156 -1.31 9.72 -18.89
C ILE A 156 -1.89 10.99 -18.24
N GLY A 157 -1.27 11.44 -17.15
CA GLY A 157 -1.62 12.69 -16.47
C GLY A 157 -3.01 12.73 -15.84
N THR A 158 -3.61 11.58 -15.51
CA THR A 158 -5.02 11.52 -15.11
C THR A 158 -5.26 11.03 -13.68
N PHE A 159 -4.24 10.52 -13.00
CA PHE A 159 -4.38 10.00 -11.65
C PHE A 159 -4.01 11.02 -10.57
N ASP A 160 -4.82 11.10 -9.54
CA ASP A 160 -4.58 11.95 -8.37
C ASP A 160 -3.52 11.35 -7.46
N VAL A 161 -3.55 10.02 -7.31
CA VAL A 161 -2.64 9.27 -6.46
C VAL A 161 -2.09 8.07 -7.22
N ALA A 162 -0.77 7.88 -7.11
CA ALA A 162 -0.11 6.65 -7.52
C ALA A 162 0.42 5.91 -6.29
N LEU A 163 0.29 4.60 -6.31
CA LEU A 163 0.77 3.70 -5.27
C LEU A 163 1.84 2.78 -5.87
N ALA A 164 2.89 2.50 -5.10
CA ALA A 164 3.81 1.40 -5.40
C ALA A 164 4.37 0.81 -4.09
N ARG A 165 4.44 -0.52 -4.05
CA ARG A 165 4.97 -1.27 -2.94
C ARG A 165 5.86 -2.40 -3.44
N ALA A 166 7.16 -2.33 -3.13
CA ALA A 166 8.14 -3.39 -3.47
C ALA A 166 8.18 -3.78 -4.97
N VAL A 167 7.93 -2.82 -5.85
CA VAL A 167 7.95 -3.02 -7.31
C VAL A 167 9.36 -2.85 -7.87
N ALA A 168 10.05 -1.80 -7.40
CA ALA A 168 11.39 -1.40 -7.80
C ALA A 168 11.99 -0.54 -6.68
N PRO A 169 13.30 -0.22 -6.72
CA PRO A 169 13.86 0.82 -5.86
C PRO A 169 13.08 2.14 -6.00
N LEU A 170 12.98 2.91 -4.90
CA LEU A 170 12.12 4.10 -4.81
C LEU A 170 12.27 5.08 -6.00
N ALA A 171 13.52 5.36 -6.40
CA ALA A 171 13.77 6.28 -7.50
C ALA A 171 13.25 5.76 -8.85
N ASP A 172 13.31 4.45 -9.07
CA ASP A 172 12.82 3.83 -10.30
C ASP A 172 11.29 3.70 -10.27
N ALA A 173 10.72 3.32 -9.11
CA ALA A 173 9.27 3.32 -8.93
C ALA A 173 8.66 4.71 -9.18
N GLY A 174 9.30 5.78 -8.69
CA GLY A 174 8.86 7.14 -8.96
C GLY A 174 8.88 7.50 -10.45
N ARG A 175 9.93 7.11 -11.19
CA ARG A 175 9.96 7.31 -12.65
C ARG A 175 8.85 6.55 -13.39
N LEU A 176 8.53 5.34 -12.93
CA LEU A 176 7.45 4.54 -13.50
C LEU A 176 6.07 5.17 -13.30
N VAL A 177 5.81 5.79 -12.15
CA VAL A 177 4.50 6.39 -11.83
C VAL A 177 4.34 7.80 -12.37
N LEU A 178 5.44 8.56 -12.57
CA LEU A 178 5.42 9.97 -12.93
C LEU A 178 4.54 10.31 -14.13
N PRO A 179 4.56 9.56 -15.24
CA PRO A 179 3.74 9.87 -16.42
C PRO A 179 2.23 9.84 -16.11
N PHE A 180 1.78 8.96 -15.23
CA PHE A 180 0.36 8.74 -14.94
C PHE A 180 -0.25 9.78 -14.02
N LEU A 181 0.57 10.40 -13.15
CA LEU A 181 0.11 11.45 -12.24
C LEU A 181 -0.23 12.74 -13.00
N ARG A 182 -1.38 13.33 -12.65
CA ARG A 182 -1.69 14.71 -13.05
C ARG A 182 -0.74 15.72 -12.38
N PRO A 183 -0.67 16.97 -12.85
CA PRO A 183 0.03 18.03 -12.13
C PRO A 183 -0.46 18.10 -10.66
N ALA A 184 0.46 18.26 -9.71
CA ALA A 184 0.23 18.19 -8.27
C ALA A 184 -0.34 16.84 -7.75
N GLY A 185 -0.40 15.79 -8.57
CA GLY A 185 -0.73 14.44 -8.13
C GLY A 185 0.33 13.86 -7.20
N ILE A 186 -0.04 12.91 -6.36
CA ILE A 186 0.80 12.39 -5.27
C ILE A 186 1.20 10.95 -5.52
N PHE A 187 2.49 10.66 -5.37
CA PHE A 187 3.02 9.32 -5.30
C PHE A 187 3.21 8.90 -3.83
N LEU A 188 2.52 7.86 -3.41
CA LEU A 188 2.69 7.23 -2.09
C LEU A 188 3.53 5.96 -2.25
N ALA A 189 4.78 6.05 -1.83
CA ALA A 189 5.74 4.95 -1.91
C ALA A 189 5.91 4.28 -0.55
N GLN A 190 5.65 2.97 -0.49
CA GLN A 190 5.94 2.16 0.69
C GLN A 190 7.35 1.57 0.57
N THR A 191 8.27 2.04 1.42
CA THR A 191 9.69 1.66 1.42
C THR A 191 10.04 0.73 2.57
N GLY A 192 11.11 -0.05 2.40
CA GLY A 192 11.70 -0.87 3.47
C GLY A 192 12.81 -0.12 4.22
N ALA A 193 13.25 -0.68 5.37
CA ALA A 193 14.30 -0.12 6.20
C ALA A 193 15.67 0.02 5.50
N ALA A 194 15.95 -0.85 4.52
CA ALA A 194 17.23 -0.89 3.82
C ALA A 194 17.34 0.12 2.66
N GLU A 195 16.29 0.89 2.40
CA GLU A 195 16.29 1.84 1.28
C GLU A 195 16.99 3.14 1.67
N HIS A 196 17.90 3.61 0.83
CA HIS A 196 18.55 4.91 0.98
C HIS A 196 17.60 6.03 0.51
N VAL A 197 16.63 6.35 1.38
CA VAL A 197 15.52 7.26 1.07
C VAL A 197 16.00 8.64 0.64
N ASP A 198 16.97 9.23 1.35
CA ASP A 198 17.47 10.58 1.05
C ASP A 198 18.07 10.70 -0.35
N ASP A 199 18.82 9.69 -0.79
CA ASP A 199 19.39 9.68 -2.15
C ASP A 199 18.30 9.51 -3.19
N ALA A 200 17.35 8.61 -2.97
CA ALA A 200 16.24 8.40 -3.85
C ALA A 200 15.35 9.65 -3.99
N VAL A 201 15.08 10.36 -2.89
CA VAL A 201 14.34 11.63 -2.89
C VAL A 201 15.10 12.70 -3.69
N ARG A 202 16.42 12.84 -3.51
CA ARG A 202 17.23 13.76 -4.34
C ARG A 202 17.15 13.44 -5.83
N ARG A 203 17.19 12.15 -6.20
CA ARG A 203 17.06 11.70 -7.60
C ARG A 203 15.67 11.99 -8.15
N LEU A 204 14.62 11.81 -7.36
CA LEU A 204 13.24 12.09 -7.74
C LEU A 204 12.96 13.58 -7.86
N ALA A 205 13.59 14.42 -7.04
CA ALA A 205 13.49 15.87 -7.18
C ALA A 205 13.99 16.36 -8.55
N ARG A 206 15.04 15.72 -9.12
CA ARG A 206 15.57 16.06 -10.46
C ARG A 206 14.63 15.71 -11.61
N VAL A 207 13.64 14.85 -11.38
CA VAL A 207 12.66 14.43 -12.42
C VAL A 207 11.27 15.00 -12.16
N GLY A 208 11.13 15.96 -11.24
CA GLY A 208 9.89 16.69 -11.02
C GLY A 208 9.03 16.19 -9.87
N PHE A 209 9.61 15.58 -8.83
CA PHE A 209 8.92 15.30 -7.58
C PHE A 209 9.41 16.22 -6.45
N GLU A 210 8.50 16.57 -5.55
CA GLU A 210 8.75 17.24 -4.29
C GLU A 210 8.31 16.31 -3.15
N ALA A 211 9.18 16.04 -2.17
CA ALA A 211 8.81 15.31 -0.97
C ALA A 211 7.97 16.23 -0.06
N ILE A 212 6.76 15.81 0.27
CA ILE A 212 5.81 16.64 1.03
C ILE A 212 5.47 16.06 2.40
N ASP A 213 5.61 14.76 2.59
CA ASP A 213 5.40 14.09 3.90
C ASP A 213 6.16 12.76 3.94
N GLU A 214 6.54 12.36 5.14
CA GLU A 214 7.13 11.05 5.43
C GLU A 214 6.55 10.52 6.73
N ARG A 215 6.03 9.28 6.71
CA ARG A 215 5.47 8.64 7.89
C ARG A 215 6.11 7.28 8.13
N ALA A 216 6.57 7.09 9.35
CA ALA A 216 6.94 5.76 9.82
C ALA A 216 5.68 4.89 9.94
N VAL A 217 5.76 3.66 9.43
CA VAL A 217 4.74 2.65 9.71
C VAL A 217 5.00 2.11 11.12
N PRO A 218 4.00 2.08 12.03
CA PRO A 218 4.17 1.54 13.36
C PRO A 218 4.78 0.14 13.34
N VAL A 219 5.76 -0.12 14.22
CA VAL A 219 6.52 -1.38 14.26
C VAL A 219 5.62 -2.58 14.49
N GLU A 220 4.54 -2.41 15.24
CA GLU A 220 3.50 -3.40 15.50
C GLU A 220 2.73 -3.82 14.24
N PHE A 221 2.77 -3.01 13.16
CA PHE A 221 2.13 -3.33 11.88
C PHE A 221 3.05 -4.04 10.88
N GLY A 222 4.32 -4.25 11.23
CA GLY A 222 5.19 -4.90 10.28
C GLY A 222 6.65 -5.00 10.67
N LYS A 223 7.52 -4.88 9.67
CA LYS A 223 8.96 -4.88 9.89
C LYS A 223 9.42 -3.50 10.36
N PRO A 224 10.36 -3.41 11.32
CA PRO A 224 10.95 -2.14 11.73
C PRO A 224 11.51 -1.35 10.55
N GLY A 225 11.43 -0.02 10.61
CA GLY A 225 12.01 0.88 9.61
C GLY A 225 11.22 1.02 8.31
N ARG A 226 9.99 0.51 8.24
CA ARG A 226 9.09 0.80 7.11
C ARG A 226 8.60 2.23 7.17
N ARG A 227 8.54 2.88 5.99
CA ARG A 227 8.09 4.25 5.82
C ARG A 227 7.15 4.37 4.63
N ILE A 228 6.31 5.37 4.68
CA ILE A 228 5.51 5.83 3.54
C ILE A 228 5.99 7.24 3.22
N LEU A 229 6.41 7.42 1.98
CA LEU A 229 6.81 8.72 1.45
C LEU A 229 5.70 9.26 0.58
N ALA A 230 5.30 10.50 0.81
CA ALA A 230 4.41 11.24 -0.06
C ALA A 230 5.23 12.22 -0.90
N LEU A 231 5.21 12.02 -2.21
CA LEU A 231 5.94 12.78 -3.19
C LEU A 231 4.94 13.43 -4.15
N ARG A 232 4.96 14.76 -4.24
CA ARG A 232 4.08 15.52 -5.15
C ARG A 232 4.75 15.71 -6.49
N LYS A 233 4.04 15.45 -7.58
CA LYS A 233 4.49 15.83 -8.91
C LYS A 233 4.45 17.34 -9.07
N SER A 234 5.57 17.94 -9.50
CA SER A 234 5.66 19.37 -9.79
C SER A 234 4.63 19.80 -10.84
N SER A 235 4.06 20.97 -10.63
CA SER A 235 3.06 21.54 -11.55
C SER A 235 3.70 22.14 -12.81
N THR A 236 5.01 22.45 -12.76
CA THR A 236 5.76 23.03 -13.86
C THR A 236 6.59 21.92 -14.53
N PRO A 237 6.49 21.74 -15.86
CA PRO A 237 7.45 20.92 -16.60
C PRO A 237 8.85 21.51 -16.44
N GLN A 238 9.85 20.69 -16.09
CA GLN A 238 11.25 21.09 -16.15
C GLN A 238 11.78 20.92 -17.56
#